data_29d6b6a5e6630f952fc59a098144db28
#
_entry.id   29d6b6a5e6630f952fc59a098144db28
#
_cell.length_a   1.000
_cell.length_b   1.000
_cell.length_c   1.000
_cell.angle_alpha   90.00
_cell.angle_beta   90.00
_cell.angle_gamma   90.00
#
_symmetry.space_group_name_H-M   'P 1'
#
loop_
_entity.id
_entity.type
_entity.pdbx_description
1 polymer ?
#
loop_
_entity_poly.entity_id
_entity_poly.type
_entity_poly.pdbx_seq_one_letter_code
_entity_poly.pdbx_strand_id
1 'polypeptide(L)'
;MVNEYQLRVLPEQAASEQSLKQYISREKGLDVRTINAVQVIKRSIDARQRTIFVNVKARVFINEQPDNEQFIRTEYKNVEHARQVIVVGAGPGGLFAALKLIELGLKPIIVERGKNVRERKEDLARISREHKVDPESNYSFGEGGAGAYSDGKLYTRSKKRGNTDKILNVFCQHGASTSILVDAHPHIGTDKLPRVIENMRNTILECGGEVHFQTRMDALLIEGDQVTGITTDTGKELHGPVILATGHSARDVYRWLYSNGVELEAKGIAVGVRLEHPSMLIDQIQYHNKAGRGKYLPAAEYSFVQQVDGRGVYSFCMCPGGFVVPAASGPHQIVVNGMSPSNRGTRWSNSGMVVELRPEDLNDPTLNLTGSEPFPGSAEEKTEELIAKNGALKEGEIHTLAMMRFQEKLEQTCWQQGNMRQTAPAQRMVDFTRKKLSYDLPDSSYSPGLVSSPLHFWMPQFISERLSKGFQLFGKCSHGFLTNDAVMIAVETRTSSPVRIIRDNETLQHVRVRGLFPCGEGAGYAGGIVSAGIDGERCAEAAALYIGK
;
A
#
# COMPACT_ATOMS: atom_id res chain seq x y z
N MET A 1 18.16 -34.01 -18.70
CA MET A 1 19.27 -33.18 -18.10
C MET A 1 18.74 -31.79 -17.90
N VAL A 2 18.92 -31.24 -16.68
CA VAL A 2 18.45 -29.86 -16.34
C VAL A 2 19.66 -28.97 -16.06
N ASN A 3 19.76 -27.86 -16.76
CA ASN A 3 20.85 -26.88 -16.61
C ASN A 3 20.29 -25.49 -16.21
N GLU A 4 20.97 -24.77 -15.34
CA GLU A 4 20.66 -23.40 -15.00
C GLU A 4 21.64 -22.42 -15.64
N TYR A 5 21.12 -21.39 -16.30
CA TYR A 5 21.92 -20.35 -16.94
C TYR A 5 21.55 -18.97 -16.41
N GLN A 6 22.57 -18.13 -16.23
CA GLN A 6 22.40 -16.68 -16.05
C GLN A 6 22.71 -16.02 -17.38
N LEU A 7 21.75 -15.25 -17.90
CA LEU A 7 21.79 -14.66 -19.22
C LEU A 7 21.56 -13.15 -19.12
N ARG A 8 22.21 -12.42 -19.99
CA ARG A 8 21.95 -10.98 -20.22
C ARG A 8 21.58 -10.80 -21.68
N VAL A 9 20.28 -10.61 -21.94
CA VAL A 9 19.70 -10.66 -23.28
C VAL A 9 19.00 -9.37 -23.64
N LEU A 10 18.77 -9.14 -24.93
CA LEU A 10 17.94 -8.01 -25.38
C LEU A 10 16.46 -8.25 -25.04
N PRO A 11 15.66 -7.19 -24.87
CA PRO A 11 14.24 -7.32 -24.51
C PRO A 11 13.44 -8.25 -25.44
N GLU A 12 13.69 -8.20 -26.75
CA GLU A 12 13.04 -9.06 -27.75
C GLU A 12 13.40 -10.54 -27.56
N GLN A 13 14.62 -10.85 -27.11
CA GLN A 13 15.08 -12.22 -26.83
C GLN A 13 14.46 -12.79 -25.55
N ALA A 14 14.11 -11.93 -24.60
CA ALA A 14 13.43 -12.30 -23.35
C ALA A 14 11.89 -12.27 -23.45
N ALA A 15 11.33 -11.87 -24.59
CA ALA A 15 9.91 -11.58 -24.75
C ALA A 15 9.01 -12.84 -24.70
N SER A 16 9.55 -14.01 -25.04
CA SER A 16 8.83 -15.28 -25.03
C SER A 16 9.76 -16.44 -24.72
N GLU A 17 9.19 -17.56 -24.25
CA GLU A 17 9.94 -18.81 -24.07
C GLU A 17 10.62 -19.24 -25.37
N GLN A 18 9.92 -19.12 -26.50
CA GLN A 18 10.45 -19.47 -27.83
C GLN A 18 11.66 -18.62 -28.21
N SER A 19 11.61 -17.30 -28.00
CA SER A 19 12.74 -16.40 -28.29
C SER A 19 13.94 -16.71 -27.41
N LEU A 20 13.68 -16.97 -26.13
CA LEU A 20 14.71 -17.31 -25.16
C LEU A 20 15.35 -18.68 -25.45
N LYS A 21 14.55 -19.68 -25.83
CA LYS A 21 15.00 -21.00 -26.27
C LYS A 21 15.93 -20.90 -27.48
N GLN A 22 15.58 -20.10 -28.49
CA GLN A 22 16.41 -19.87 -29.68
C GLN A 22 17.73 -19.18 -29.33
N TYR A 23 17.70 -18.20 -28.42
CA TYR A 23 18.90 -17.54 -27.94
C TYR A 23 19.83 -18.51 -27.21
N ILE A 24 19.30 -19.29 -26.26
CA ILE A 24 20.07 -20.27 -25.48
C ILE A 24 20.69 -21.34 -26.39
N SER A 25 19.91 -21.85 -27.37
CA SER A 25 20.40 -22.83 -28.36
C SER A 25 21.65 -22.30 -29.07
N ARG A 26 21.62 -21.08 -29.58
CA ARG A 26 22.75 -20.44 -30.26
C ARG A 26 23.92 -20.17 -29.33
N GLU A 27 23.66 -19.56 -28.19
CA GLU A 27 24.68 -19.11 -27.25
C GLU A 27 25.43 -20.29 -26.59
N LYS A 28 24.75 -21.41 -26.35
CA LYS A 28 25.29 -22.59 -25.66
C LYS A 28 25.62 -23.76 -26.61
N GLY A 29 25.40 -23.60 -27.91
CA GLY A 29 25.68 -24.68 -28.88
C GLY A 29 24.78 -25.90 -28.71
N LEU A 30 23.54 -25.72 -28.24
CA LEU A 30 22.57 -26.80 -28.02
C LEU A 30 21.66 -26.97 -29.25
N ASP A 31 21.33 -28.19 -29.62
CA ASP A 31 20.28 -28.41 -30.61
C ASP A 31 18.92 -27.95 -30.03
N VAL A 32 18.30 -26.99 -30.68
CA VAL A 32 17.01 -26.42 -30.25
C VAL A 32 15.92 -27.47 -30.09
N ARG A 33 15.98 -28.58 -30.84
CA ARG A 33 15.01 -29.67 -30.77
C ARG A 33 15.13 -30.49 -29.50
N THR A 34 16.30 -30.49 -28.87
CA THR A 34 16.54 -31.22 -27.60
C THR A 34 16.10 -30.40 -26.37
N ILE A 35 15.90 -29.10 -26.52
CA ILE A 35 15.39 -28.22 -25.44
C ILE A 35 13.86 -28.36 -25.38
N ASN A 36 13.35 -29.08 -24.40
CA ASN A 36 11.91 -29.29 -24.23
C ASN A 36 11.22 -28.06 -23.66
N ALA A 37 11.82 -27.43 -22.63
CA ALA A 37 11.27 -26.24 -22.00
C ALA A 37 12.38 -25.32 -21.45
N VAL A 38 12.03 -24.03 -21.32
CA VAL A 38 12.85 -23.01 -20.67
C VAL A 38 12.01 -22.32 -19.60
N GLN A 39 12.27 -22.64 -18.35
CA GLN A 39 11.59 -22.05 -17.21
C GLN A 39 12.40 -20.86 -16.69
N VAL A 40 11.82 -19.67 -16.73
CA VAL A 40 12.42 -18.47 -16.11
C VAL A 40 12.28 -18.58 -14.59
N ILE A 41 13.40 -18.49 -13.88
CA ILE A 41 13.46 -18.52 -12.40
C ILE A 41 13.48 -17.08 -11.85
N LYS A 42 14.19 -16.18 -12.56
CA LYS A 42 14.29 -14.76 -12.16
C LYS A 42 14.47 -13.90 -13.40
N ARG A 43 13.81 -12.74 -13.37
CA ARG A 43 13.89 -11.76 -14.46
C ARG A 43 13.98 -10.34 -13.88
N SER A 44 14.89 -9.52 -14.45
CA SER A 44 14.98 -8.09 -14.11
C SER A 44 15.44 -7.29 -15.31
N ILE A 45 15.02 -6.02 -15.40
CA ILE A 45 15.42 -5.10 -16.46
C ILE A 45 16.63 -4.30 -15.98
N ASP A 46 17.66 -4.19 -16.82
CA ASP A 46 18.83 -3.35 -16.62
C ASP A 46 18.80 -2.19 -17.62
N ALA A 47 18.29 -1.04 -17.16
CA ALA A 47 18.16 0.19 -17.94
C ALA A 47 19.22 1.26 -17.57
N ARG A 48 20.33 0.89 -16.92
CA ARG A 48 21.37 1.84 -16.50
C ARG A 48 22.21 2.38 -17.65
N GLN A 49 22.18 1.70 -18.79
CA GLN A 49 22.92 2.07 -20.00
C GLN A 49 21.97 2.36 -21.15
N ARG A 50 22.49 2.99 -22.22
CA ARG A 50 21.70 3.29 -23.42
C ARG A 50 21.09 2.03 -24.07
N THR A 51 21.81 0.91 -24.08
CA THR A 51 21.27 -0.38 -24.50
C THR A 51 20.63 -1.06 -23.29
N ILE A 52 19.34 -1.31 -23.38
CA ILE A 52 18.56 -1.97 -22.33
C ILE A 52 18.76 -3.46 -22.42
N PHE A 53 19.02 -4.11 -21.30
CA PHE A 53 19.13 -5.57 -21.20
C PHE A 53 18.11 -6.12 -20.21
N VAL A 54 17.78 -7.39 -20.41
CA VAL A 54 17.02 -8.19 -19.45
C VAL A 54 17.95 -9.25 -18.89
N ASN A 55 18.16 -9.22 -17.57
CA ASN A 55 18.87 -10.26 -16.86
C ASN A 55 17.88 -11.38 -16.56
N VAL A 56 18.18 -12.59 -17.02
CA VAL A 56 17.34 -13.79 -16.87
C VAL A 56 18.15 -14.88 -16.20
N LYS A 57 17.64 -15.45 -15.11
CA LYS A 57 18.06 -16.78 -14.65
C LYS A 57 17.04 -17.79 -15.15
N ALA A 58 17.48 -18.76 -15.94
CA ALA A 58 16.59 -19.74 -16.56
C ALA A 58 17.07 -21.16 -16.29
N ARG A 59 16.13 -22.06 -16.08
CA ARG A 59 16.31 -23.51 -16.02
C ARG A 59 15.90 -24.10 -17.37
N VAL A 60 16.80 -24.86 -17.99
CA VAL A 60 16.63 -25.42 -19.32
C VAL A 60 16.55 -26.95 -19.21
N PHE A 61 15.45 -27.49 -19.72
CA PHE A 61 15.15 -28.92 -19.72
C PHE A 61 15.54 -29.51 -21.07
N ILE A 62 16.60 -30.35 -21.08
CA ILE A 62 17.15 -30.98 -22.28
C ILE A 62 16.77 -32.46 -22.26
N ASN A 63 15.94 -32.88 -23.26
CA ASN A 63 15.38 -34.25 -23.34
C ASN A 63 14.63 -34.69 -22.06
N GLU A 64 14.08 -33.71 -21.33
CA GLU A 64 13.38 -33.88 -20.05
C GLU A 64 12.21 -32.93 -19.98
N GLN A 65 11.12 -33.30 -19.34
CA GLN A 65 9.97 -32.43 -19.13
C GLN A 65 10.07 -31.74 -17.76
N PRO A 66 9.65 -30.48 -17.64
CA PRO A 66 9.53 -29.81 -16.34
C PRO A 66 8.41 -30.46 -15.51
N ASP A 67 8.53 -30.39 -14.19
CA ASP A 67 7.42 -30.69 -13.30
C ASP A 67 6.23 -29.75 -13.60
N ASN A 68 5.01 -30.29 -13.51
CA ASN A 68 3.80 -29.53 -13.80
C ASN A 68 3.46 -28.49 -12.72
N GLU A 69 4.07 -28.56 -11.55
CA GLU A 69 3.81 -27.62 -10.46
C GLU A 69 4.49 -26.27 -10.71
N GLN A 70 3.67 -25.27 -11.00
CA GLN A 70 4.15 -23.92 -11.25
C GLN A 70 4.34 -23.09 -9.97
N PHE A 71 3.74 -23.51 -8.86
CA PHE A 71 3.81 -22.86 -7.54
C PHE A 71 3.58 -23.88 -6.42
N ILE A 72 4.08 -23.57 -5.22
CA ILE A 72 3.92 -24.42 -4.03
C ILE A 72 2.55 -24.17 -3.43
N ARG A 73 1.75 -25.23 -3.27
CA ARG A 73 0.42 -25.16 -2.64
C ARG A 73 0.51 -25.20 -1.13
N THR A 74 -0.37 -24.43 -0.48
CA THR A 74 -0.62 -24.52 0.96
C THR A 74 -1.86 -25.37 1.17
N GLU A 75 -1.80 -26.32 2.10
CA GLU A 75 -2.96 -27.14 2.48
C GLU A 75 -3.76 -26.45 3.60
N TYR A 76 -5.06 -26.41 3.43
CA TYR A 76 -6.00 -25.80 4.37
C TYR A 76 -6.90 -26.87 4.99
N LYS A 77 -7.09 -26.79 6.31
CA LYS A 77 -7.88 -27.76 7.09
C LYS A 77 -9.34 -27.32 7.19
N ASN A 78 -10.25 -28.26 7.39
CA ASN A 78 -11.59 -27.90 7.84
C ASN A 78 -11.52 -27.47 9.31
N VAL A 79 -12.04 -26.27 9.60
CA VAL A 79 -11.98 -25.63 10.93
C VAL A 79 -13.35 -25.25 11.50
N GLU A 80 -14.42 -25.73 10.90
CA GLU A 80 -15.81 -25.38 11.25
C GLU A 80 -16.09 -25.48 12.76
N HIS A 81 -15.55 -26.51 13.40
CA HIS A 81 -15.73 -26.78 14.84
C HIS A 81 -14.47 -26.51 15.67
N ALA A 82 -13.48 -25.84 15.09
CA ALA A 82 -12.23 -25.53 15.79
C ALA A 82 -12.38 -24.31 16.72
N ARG A 83 -11.42 -24.14 17.63
CA ARG A 83 -11.34 -22.94 18.48
C ARG A 83 -11.19 -21.69 17.60
N GLN A 84 -11.94 -20.65 17.93
CA GLN A 84 -12.00 -19.43 17.13
C GLN A 84 -10.96 -18.39 17.56
N VAL A 85 -10.53 -17.61 16.56
CA VAL A 85 -9.71 -16.40 16.72
C VAL A 85 -10.39 -15.28 15.92
N ILE A 86 -10.56 -14.12 16.53
CA ILE A 86 -11.19 -12.98 15.89
C ILE A 86 -10.12 -12.21 15.09
N VAL A 87 -10.45 -11.88 13.86
CA VAL A 87 -9.60 -11.07 12.98
C VAL A 87 -10.35 -9.79 12.61
N VAL A 88 -9.88 -8.65 13.06
CA VAL A 88 -10.50 -7.35 12.77
C VAL A 88 -9.83 -6.72 11.56
N GLY A 89 -10.58 -6.67 10.45
CA GLY A 89 -10.15 -6.16 9.16
C GLY A 89 -9.83 -7.25 8.14
N ALA A 90 -10.41 -7.13 6.94
CA ALA A 90 -10.20 -8.02 5.79
C ALA A 90 -9.16 -7.48 4.78
N GLY A 91 -8.20 -6.68 5.23
CA GLY A 91 -7.04 -6.27 4.46
C GLY A 91 -6.00 -7.40 4.32
N PRO A 92 -4.84 -7.14 3.66
CA PRO A 92 -3.81 -8.19 3.46
C PRO A 92 -3.38 -8.86 4.78
N GLY A 93 -3.18 -8.09 5.85
CA GLY A 93 -2.83 -8.65 7.15
C GLY A 93 -3.89 -9.62 7.69
N GLY A 94 -5.15 -9.23 7.64
CA GLY A 94 -6.25 -10.05 8.13
C GLY A 94 -6.53 -11.30 7.29
N LEU A 95 -6.50 -11.18 5.96
CA LEU A 95 -6.72 -12.32 5.05
C LEU A 95 -5.62 -13.38 5.20
N PHE A 96 -4.35 -12.97 5.25
CA PHE A 96 -3.23 -13.91 5.47
C PHE A 96 -3.22 -14.48 6.89
N ALA A 97 -3.61 -13.69 7.90
CA ALA A 97 -3.82 -14.21 9.25
C ALA A 97 -4.90 -15.30 9.28
N ALA A 98 -6.02 -15.06 8.62
CA ALA A 98 -7.12 -16.04 8.55
C ALA A 98 -6.72 -17.34 7.84
N LEU A 99 -6.06 -17.25 6.66
CA LEU A 99 -5.55 -18.42 5.95
C LEU A 99 -4.53 -19.19 6.80
N LYS A 100 -3.65 -18.50 7.52
CA LYS A 100 -2.68 -19.14 8.40
C LYS A 100 -3.33 -19.79 9.61
N LEU A 101 -4.37 -19.19 10.21
CA LEU A 101 -5.16 -19.82 11.27
C LEU A 101 -5.77 -21.15 10.79
N ILE A 102 -6.33 -21.18 9.58
CA ILE A 102 -6.89 -22.40 8.97
C ILE A 102 -5.80 -23.46 8.77
N GLU A 103 -4.62 -23.09 8.27
CA GLU A 103 -3.46 -23.98 8.15
C GLU A 103 -3.10 -24.61 9.52
N LEU A 104 -3.16 -23.82 10.58
CA LEU A 104 -2.91 -24.25 11.96
C LEU A 104 -4.09 -25.01 12.60
N GLY A 105 -5.25 -25.09 11.94
CA GLY A 105 -6.46 -25.77 12.44
C GLY A 105 -7.21 -24.95 13.49
N LEU A 106 -7.28 -23.64 13.30
CA LEU A 106 -8.06 -22.69 14.09
C LEU A 106 -9.09 -21.99 13.20
N LYS A 107 -10.26 -21.67 13.77
CA LYS A 107 -11.34 -21.01 13.04
C LYS A 107 -11.19 -19.49 13.06
N PRO A 108 -10.89 -18.83 11.92
CA PRO A 108 -10.93 -17.37 11.84
C PRO A 108 -12.37 -16.86 11.79
N ILE A 109 -12.67 -15.83 12.57
CA ILE A 109 -13.88 -15.02 12.47
C ILE A 109 -13.44 -13.61 12.04
N ILE A 110 -13.59 -13.30 10.76
CA ILE A 110 -13.22 -11.98 10.23
C ILE A 110 -14.40 -11.02 10.36
N VAL A 111 -14.16 -9.83 10.90
CA VAL A 111 -15.09 -8.70 10.84
C VAL A 111 -14.47 -7.59 9.98
N GLU A 112 -15.24 -7.09 9.00
CA GLU A 112 -14.84 -6.01 8.10
C GLU A 112 -15.93 -4.95 8.07
N ARG A 113 -15.53 -3.69 8.34
CA ARG A 113 -16.48 -2.57 8.40
C ARG A 113 -17.11 -2.25 7.05
N GLY A 114 -16.34 -2.42 5.98
CA GLY A 114 -16.79 -2.13 4.62
C GLY A 114 -17.45 -3.32 3.93
N LYS A 115 -17.75 -3.11 2.65
CA LYS A 115 -18.39 -4.10 1.78
C LYS A 115 -17.36 -5.08 1.20
N ASN A 116 -17.87 -6.17 0.61
CA ASN A 116 -17.01 -7.06 -0.17
C ASN A 116 -16.41 -6.34 -1.39
N VAL A 117 -15.36 -6.93 -1.96
CA VAL A 117 -14.56 -6.29 -3.00
C VAL A 117 -15.36 -5.94 -4.27
N ARG A 118 -16.49 -6.60 -4.57
CA ARG A 118 -17.32 -6.27 -5.73
C ARG A 118 -18.27 -5.11 -5.45
N GLU A 119 -18.98 -5.16 -4.35
CA GLU A 119 -19.96 -4.12 -3.94
C GLU A 119 -19.28 -2.78 -3.67
N ARG A 120 -18.07 -2.81 -3.12
CA ARG A 120 -17.22 -1.65 -2.87
C ARG A 120 -16.96 -0.77 -4.10
N LYS A 121 -17.00 -1.35 -5.33
CA LYS A 121 -16.78 -0.61 -6.59
C LYS A 121 -17.78 0.52 -6.79
N GLU A 122 -19.01 0.34 -6.36
CA GLU A 122 -20.04 1.38 -6.49
C GLU A 122 -19.71 2.58 -5.59
N ASP A 123 -19.31 2.32 -4.34
CA ASP A 123 -18.91 3.37 -3.40
C ASP A 123 -17.71 4.16 -3.92
N LEU A 124 -16.72 3.47 -4.50
CA LEU A 124 -15.58 4.11 -5.15
C LEU A 124 -15.98 4.98 -6.35
N ALA A 125 -16.92 4.51 -7.16
CA ALA A 125 -17.44 5.27 -8.31
C ALA A 125 -18.19 6.55 -7.86
N ARG A 126 -18.90 6.50 -6.73
CA ARG A 126 -19.63 7.65 -6.15
C ARG A 126 -18.67 8.75 -5.69
N ILE A 127 -17.48 8.41 -5.19
CA ILE A 127 -16.48 9.42 -4.83
C ILE A 127 -16.11 10.26 -6.06
N SER A 128 -15.91 9.61 -7.20
CA SER A 128 -15.53 10.30 -8.43
C SER A 128 -16.68 11.04 -9.10
N ARG A 129 -17.91 10.50 -9.07
CA ARG A 129 -19.07 11.06 -9.78
C ARG A 129 -19.86 12.07 -8.95
N GLU A 130 -20.01 11.78 -7.66
CA GLU A 130 -20.89 12.53 -6.76
C GLU A 130 -20.11 13.32 -5.70
N HIS A 131 -18.79 13.15 -5.62
CA HIS A 131 -17.92 13.68 -4.56
C HIS A 131 -18.34 13.26 -3.14
N LYS A 132 -18.96 12.06 -3.03
CA LYS A 132 -19.44 11.50 -1.75
C LYS A 132 -18.54 10.35 -1.34
N VAL A 133 -18.00 10.45 -0.13
CA VAL A 133 -17.22 9.40 0.52
C VAL A 133 -18.08 8.69 1.55
N ASP A 134 -18.24 7.39 1.39
CA ASP A 134 -18.82 6.53 2.43
C ASP A 134 -17.75 6.27 3.50
N PRO A 135 -17.96 6.67 4.78
CA PRO A 135 -16.96 6.51 5.83
C PRO A 135 -16.71 5.03 6.21
N GLU A 136 -17.60 4.13 5.85
CA GLU A 136 -17.46 2.70 6.14
C GLU A 136 -16.99 1.88 4.93
N SER A 137 -17.15 2.39 3.69
CA SER A 137 -16.79 1.67 2.46
C SER A 137 -16.16 2.62 1.43
N ASN A 138 -14.84 2.55 1.25
CA ASN A 138 -14.09 3.48 0.43
C ASN A 138 -12.76 2.85 -0.05
N TYR A 139 -11.76 3.61 -0.49
CA TYR A 139 -10.44 3.07 -0.89
C TYR A 139 -9.63 2.46 0.26
N SER A 140 -9.92 2.80 1.51
CA SER A 140 -9.23 2.26 2.68
C SER A 140 -9.97 1.10 3.35
N PHE A 141 -11.30 1.16 3.37
CA PHE A 141 -12.18 0.22 4.07
C PHE A 141 -12.95 -0.66 3.10
N GLY A 142 -13.13 -1.92 3.48
CA GLY A 142 -13.73 -2.99 2.71
C GLY A 142 -12.74 -4.10 2.38
N GLU A 143 -13.24 -5.20 1.87
CA GLU A 143 -12.46 -6.40 1.56
C GLU A 143 -11.21 -6.12 0.73
N GLY A 144 -10.08 -6.67 1.16
CA GLY A 144 -8.76 -6.43 0.59
C GLY A 144 -8.09 -5.12 1.03
N GLY A 145 -8.79 -4.28 1.83
CA GLY A 145 -8.29 -3.01 2.36
C GLY A 145 -7.85 -2.03 1.26
N ALA A 146 -6.91 -1.15 1.59
CA ALA A 146 -6.32 -0.21 0.62
C ALA A 146 -5.53 -0.92 -0.51
N GLY A 147 -5.12 -2.18 -0.29
CA GLY A 147 -4.41 -2.99 -1.27
C GLY A 147 -5.26 -3.41 -2.47
N ALA A 148 -6.56 -3.64 -2.29
CA ALA A 148 -7.44 -4.22 -3.31
C ALA A 148 -7.49 -3.41 -4.61
N TYR A 149 -7.46 -2.08 -4.49
CA TYR A 149 -7.50 -1.12 -5.58
C TYR A 149 -6.23 -0.29 -5.64
N SER A 150 -5.07 -0.96 -5.67
CA SER A 150 -3.74 -0.37 -5.81
C SER A 150 -3.04 -0.94 -7.06
N ASP A 151 -1.79 -0.58 -7.29
CA ASP A 151 -0.94 -1.26 -8.29
C ASP A 151 -0.71 -2.75 -7.94
N GLY A 152 -0.98 -3.14 -6.69
CA GLY A 152 -0.77 -4.52 -6.25
C GLY A 152 0.71 -4.90 -6.23
N LYS A 153 1.60 -3.99 -5.85
CA LYS A 153 3.03 -4.25 -5.71
C LYS A 153 3.30 -5.27 -4.62
N LEU A 154 4.09 -6.27 -4.98
CA LEU A 154 4.47 -7.38 -4.10
C LEU A 154 5.95 -7.36 -3.72
N TYR A 155 6.67 -6.30 -4.09
CA TYR A 155 8.06 -6.12 -3.70
C TYR A 155 8.18 -5.61 -2.27
N THR A 156 9.04 -6.22 -1.47
CA THR A 156 9.43 -5.75 -0.14
C THR A 156 10.95 -5.71 -0.01
N ARG A 157 11.47 -4.64 0.60
CA ARG A 157 12.91 -4.53 0.90
C ARG A 157 13.33 -5.37 2.10
N SER A 158 12.40 -5.68 2.99
CA SER A 158 12.66 -6.42 4.22
C SER A 158 12.40 -7.91 4.02
N LYS A 159 13.47 -8.70 3.87
CA LYS A 159 13.42 -10.18 3.81
C LYS A 159 13.60 -10.84 5.19
N LYS A 160 13.90 -10.06 6.24
CA LYS A 160 14.26 -10.58 7.57
C LYS A 160 13.06 -11.01 8.43
N ARG A 161 11.82 -10.64 8.05
CA ARG A 161 10.66 -10.80 8.93
C ARG A 161 9.79 -12.03 8.64
N GLY A 162 10.03 -12.76 7.55
CA GLY A 162 9.25 -13.96 7.20
C GLY A 162 9.44 -14.38 5.75
N ASN A 163 8.68 -15.40 5.32
CA ASN A 163 8.81 -16.05 4.02
C ASN A 163 7.99 -15.32 2.94
N THR A 164 8.64 -14.41 2.20
CA THR A 164 8.04 -13.71 1.06
C THR A 164 7.54 -14.67 -0.02
N ASP A 165 8.29 -15.75 -0.28
CA ASP A 165 7.96 -16.70 -1.34
C ASP A 165 6.64 -17.42 -1.04
N LYS A 166 6.37 -17.73 0.24
CA LYS A 166 5.09 -18.30 0.67
C LYS A 166 3.93 -17.36 0.33
N ILE A 167 4.04 -16.08 0.66
CA ILE A 167 2.99 -15.08 0.34
C ILE A 167 2.71 -15.04 -1.16
N LEU A 168 3.75 -15.04 -2.00
CA LEU A 168 3.60 -15.04 -3.45
C LEU A 168 2.95 -16.34 -3.96
N ASN A 169 3.34 -17.51 -3.42
CA ASN A 169 2.73 -18.78 -3.77
C ASN A 169 1.25 -18.85 -3.37
N VAL A 170 0.87 -18.30 -2.20
CA VAL A 170 -0.53 -18.19 -1.78
C VAL A 170 -1.32 -17.32 -2.77
N PHE A 171 -0.77 -16.19 -3.25
CA PHE A 171 -1.43 -15.41 -4.30
C PHE A 171 -1.60 -16.20 -5.60
N CYS A 172 -0.59 -16.96 -6.03
CA CYS A 172 -0.68 -17.83 -7.21
C CYS A 172 -1.75 -18.91 -7.03
N GLN A 173 -1.82 -19.53 -5.86
CA GLN A 173 -2.85 -20.53 -5.51
C GLN A 173 -4.27 -19.96 -5.64
N HIS A 174 -4.44 -18.65 -5.39
CA HIS A 174 -5.72 -17.95 -5.48
C HIS A 174 -5.92 -17.21 -6.83
N GLY A 175 -5.09 -17.51 -7.84
CA GLY A 175 -5.30 -17.08 -9.22
C GLY A 175 -4.46 -15.89 -9.68
N ALA A 176 -3.44 -15.48 -8.95
CA ALA A 176 -2.45 -14.54 -9.46
C ALA A 176 -1.55 -15.24 -10.50
N SER A 177 -1.01 -14.46 -11.43
CA SER A 177 -0.05 -14.97 -12.42
C SER A 177 1.23 -15.47 -11.76
N THR A 178 1.76 -16.62 -12.20
CA THR A 178 3.05 -17.13 -11.73
C THR A 178 4.24 -16.25 -12.09
N SER A 179 4.07 -15.26 -12.97
CA SER A 179 5.08 -14.23 -13.25
C SER A 179 5.52 -13.48 -12.00
N ILE A 180 4.65 -13.36 -10.96
CA ILE A 180 5.01 -12.71 -9.69
C ILE A 180 6.11 -13.46 -8.92
N LEU A 181 6.33 -14.75 -9.21
CA LEU A 181 7.37 -15.56 -8.59
C LEU A 181 8.74 -15.30 -9.19
N VAL A 182 8.81 -14.77 -10.42
CA VAL A 182 10.03 -14.62 -11.19
C VAL A 182 10.47 -13.18 -11.42
N ASP A 183 9.53 -12.25 -11.45
CA ASP A 183 9.82 -10.83 -11.70
C ASP A 183 10.48 -10.17 -10.48
N ALA A 184 11.50 -9.34 -10.70
CA ALA A 184 12.20 -8.63 -9.63
C ALA A 184 11.30 -7.61 -8.92
N HIS A 185 10.35 -7.00 -9.66
CA HIS A 185 9.35 -6.07 -9.14
C HIS A 185 7.94 -6.59 -9.45
N PRO A 186 7.48 -7.64 -8.75
CA PRO A 186 6.21 -8.28 -9.04
C PRO A 186 5.04 -7.39 -8.67
N HIS A 187 3.97 -7.44 -9.48
CA HIS A 187 2.70 -6.77 -9.25
C HIS A 187 1.55 -7.58 -9.84
N ILE A 188 0.33 -7.36 -9.33
CA ILE A 188 -0.87 -8.05 -9.83
C ILE A 188 -1.72 -7.11 -10.69
N GLY A 189 -1.87 -5.86 -10.27
CA GLY A 189 -2.71 -4.86 -10.93
C GLY A 189 -4.12 -4.79 -10.36
N THR A 190 -4.69 -3.57 -10.39
CA THR A 190 -5.99 -3.25 -9.79
C THR A 190 -7.17 -3.95 -10.48
N ASP A 191 -7.01 -4.40 -11.72
CA ASP A 191 -8.01 -5.15 -12.49
C ASP A 191 -8.10 -6.63 -12.10
N LYS A 192 -7.01 -7.24 -11.61
CA LYS A 192 -6.92 -8.67 -11.29
C LYS A 192 -6.97 -8.97 -9.80
N LEU A 193 -6.41 -8.09 -8.97
CA LEU A 193 -6.30 -8.30 -7.54
C LEU A 193 -7.65 -8.52 -6.83
N PRO A 194 -8.76 -7.85 -7.20
CA PRO A 194 -10.07 -8.12 -6.61
C PRO A 194 -10.53 -9.59 -6.72
N ARG A 195 -10.25 -10.25 -7.85
CA ARG A 195 -10.60 -11.67 -8.02
C ARG A 195 -9.74 -12.59 -7.17
N VAL A 196 -8.47 -12.26 -7.01
CA VAL A 196 -7.56 -13.02 -6.13
C VAL A 196 -8.02 -12.94 -4.68
N ILE A 197 -8.41 -11.75 -4.23
CA ILE A 197 -8.95 -11.51 -2.89
C ILE A 197 -10.26 -12.29 -2.68
N GLU A 198 -11.17 -12.27 -3.65
CA GLU A 198 -12.41 -13.04 -3.63
C GLU A 198 -12.13 -14.54 -3.49
N ASN A 199 -11.15 -15.07 -4.23
CA ASN A 199 -10.76 -16.49 -4.13
C ASN A 199 -10.17 -16.82 -2.74
N MET A 200 -9.39 -15.93 -2.14
CA MET A 200 -8.88 -16.10 -0.77
C MET A 200 -10.04 -16.18 0.23
N ARG A 201 -11.03 -15.29 0.12
CA ARG A 201 -12.25 -15.35 0.95
C ARG A 201 -12.99 -16.66 0.77
N ASN A 202 -13.18 -17.10 -0.47
CA ASN A 202 -13.90 -18.36 -0.73
C ASN A 202 -13.19 -19.55 -0.07
N THR A 203 -11.88 -19.62 -0.13
CA THR A 203 -11.10 -20.63 0.60
C THR A 203 -11.34 -20.56 2.11
N ILE A 204 -11.39 -19.37 2.70
CA ILE A 204 -11.68 -19.19 4.14
C ILE A 204 -13.07 -19.76 4.49
N LEU A 205 -14.08 -19.44 3.68
CA LEU A 205 -15.46 -19.90 3.90
C LEU A 205 -15.60 -21.40 3.68
N GLU A 206 -15.01 -21.94 2.61
CA GLU A 206 -15.02 -23.38 2.28
C GLU A 206 -14.36 -24.24 3.38
N CYS A 207 -13.38 -23.68 4.07
CA CYS A 207 -12.71 -24.33 5.20
C CYS A 207 -13.46 -24.20 6.54
N GLY A 208 -14.61 -23.49 6.58
CA GLY A 208 -15.43 -23.32 7.79
C GLY A 208 -15.07 -22.07 8.62
N GLY A 209 -14.25 -21.14 8.08
CA GLY A 209 -14.08 -19.81 8.65
C GLY A 209 -15.29 -18.92 8.37
N GLU A 210 -15.34 -17.76 9.01
CA GLU A 210 -16.43 -16.79 8.83
C GLU A 210 -15.89 -15.43 8.40
N VAL A 211 -16.65 -14.72 7.54
CA VAL A 211 -16.36 -13.35 7.11
C VAL A 211 -17.63 -12.52 7.19
N HIS A 212 -17.64 -11.52 8.07
CA HIS A 212 -18.75 -10.61 8.31
C HIS A 212 -18.41 -9.24 7.75
N PHE A 213 -19.05 -8.87 6.64
CA PHE A 213 -18.97 -7.53 6.05
C PHE A 213 -19.96 -6.58 6.71
N GLN A 214 -19.73 -5.25 6.50
CA GLN A 214 -20.53 -4.20 7.09
C GLN A 214 -20.70 -4.41 8.60
N THR A 215 -19.63 -4.86 9.23
CA THR A 215 -19.55 -5.19 10.65
C THR A 215 -18.30 -4.54 11.23
N ARG A 216 -18.49 -3.39 11.87
CA ARG A 216 -17.40 -2.63 12.49
C ARG A 216 -17.18 -3.09 13.93
N MET A 217 -15.91 -3.23 14.31
CA MET A 217 -15.55 -3.35 15.73
C MET A 217 -15.72 -1.98 16.40
N ASP A 218 -16.56 -1.92 17.43
CA ASP A 218 -16.75 -0.72 18.25
C ASP A 218 -15.84 -0.70 19.47
N ALA A 219 -15.62 -1.85 20.10
CA ALA A 219 -14.78 -1.95 21.29
C ALA A 219 -14.10 -3.30 21.41
N LEU A 220 -13.00 -3.35 22.15
CA LEU A 220 -12.44 -4.59 22.69
C LEU A 220 -13.12 -4.91 24.01
N LEU A 221 -13.45 -6.17 24.24
CA LEU A 221 -13.87 -6.69 25.54
C LEU A 221 -12.60 -7.02 26.33
N ILE A 222 -12.30 -6.23 27.37
CA ILE A 222 -11.09 -6.39 28.18
C ILE A 222 -11.51 -6.68 29.62
N GLU A 223 -11.05 -7.81 30.15
CA GLU A 223 -11.22 -8.22 31.53
C GLU A 223 -9.85 -8.27 32.23
N GLY A 224 -9.63 -7.32 33.13
CA GLY A 224 -8.32 -7.14 33.75
C GLY A 224 -7.25 -6.72 32.71
N ASP A 225 -6.28 -7.59 32.47
CA ASP A 225 -5.20 -7.42 31.49
C ASP A 225 -5.36 -8.31 30.24
N GLN A 226 -6.55 -8.89 30.03
CA GLN A 226 -6.79 -9.84 28.93
C GLN A 226 -7.94 -9.39 28.05
N VAL A 227 -7.73 -9.45 26.73
CA VAL A 227 -8.84 -9.33 25.76
C VAL A 227 -9.61 -10.65 25.71
N THR A 228 -10.93 -10.57 25.85
CA THR A 228 -11.85 -11.72 25.78
C THR A 228 -12.69 -11.74 24.52
N GLY A 229 -12.65 -10.63 23.75
CA GLY A 229 -13.40 -10.52 22.49
C GLY A 229 -13.52 -9.08 22.00
N ILE A 230 -14.55 -8.87 21.18
CA ILE A 230 -14.93 -7.56 20.64
C ILE A 230 -16.46 -7.38 20.73
N THR A 231 -16.90 -6.11 20.75
CA THR A 231 -18.28 -5.73 20.41
C THR A 231 -18.29 -5.10 19.02
N THR A 232 -19.39 -5.31 18.30
CA THR A 232 -19.62 -4.75 16.97
C THR A 232 -20.63 -3.61 17.02
N ASP A 233 -20.70 -2.79 15.98
CA ASP A 233 -21.67 -1.70 15.79
C ASP A 233 -23.14 -2.18 15.82
N THR A 234 -23.38 -3.47 15.62
CA THR A 234 -24.70 -4.09 15.78
C THR A 234 -25.00 -4.53 17.23
N GLY A 235 -24.05 -4.32 18.15
CA GLY A 235 -24.14 -4.78 19.54
C GLY A 235 -23.86 -6.27 19.74
N LYS A 236 -23.46 -7.01 18.70
CA LYS A 236 -23.06 -8.41 18.81
C LYS A 236 -21.69 -8.53 19.45
N GLU A 237 -21.55 -9.43 20.40
CA GLU A 237 -20.27 -9.81 20.98
C GLU A 237 -19.69 -11.04 20.27
N LEU A 238 -18.40 -11.01 20.02
CA LEU A 238 -17.61 -12.14 19.53
C LEU A 238 -16.48 -12.39 20.52
N HIS A 239 -16.33 -13.65 20.98
CA HIS A 239 -15.39 -14.01 22.04
C HIS A 239 -14.18 -14.78 21.47
N GLY A 240 -12.99 -14.47 21.98
CA GLY A 240 -11.73 -15.10 21.64
C GLY A 240 -10.57 -14.10 21.59
N PRO A 241 -9.33 -14.56 21.38
CA PRO A 241 -8.19 -13.69 21.15
C PRO A 241 -8.38 -12.90 19.84
N VAL A 242 -7.78 -11.70 19.78
CA VAL A 242 -8.04 -10.73 18.72
C VAL A 242 -6.78 -10.39 17.97
N ILE A 243 -6.77 -10.62 16.65
CA ILE A 243 -5.77 -10.09 15.72
C ILE A 243 -6.33 -8.78 15.14
N LEU A 244 -5.70 -7.66 15.49
CA LEU A 244 -6.16 -6.32 15.14
C LEU A 244 -5.46 -5.83 13.86
N ALA A 245 -6.07 -6.06 12.70
CA ALA A 245 -5.51 -5.80 11.36
C ALA A 245 -6.27 -4.70 10.60
N THR A 246 -6.65 -3.61 11.27
CA THR A 246 -7.59 -2.56 10.82
C THR A 246 -7.05 -1.61 9.75
N GLY A 247 -5.74 -1.68 9.42
CA GLY A 247 -5.09 -0.70 8.55
C GLY A 247 -4.90 0.66 9.23
N HIS A 248 -4.15 1.57 8.58
CA HIS A 248 -3.76 2.84 9.20
C HIS A 248 -4.77 3.99 9.01
N SER A 249 -5.88 3.75 8.29
CA SER A 249 -6.94 4.75 8.10
C SER A 249 -8.08 4.64 9.13
N ALA A 250 -8.11 3.58 9.94
CA ALA A 250 -9.10 3.38 11.00
C ALA A 250 -8.75 4.22 12.25
N ARG A 251 -8.89 5.54 12.12
CA ARG A 251 -8.50 6.52 13.14
C ARG A 251 -9.39 6.48 14.37
N ASP A 252 -10.64 6.05 14.21
CA ASP A 252 -11.58 5.75 15.30
C ASP A 252 -11.04 4.66 16.24
N VAL A 253 -10.39 3.64 15.68
CA VAL A 253 -9.74 2.57 16.46
C VAL A 253 -8.61 3.14 17.30
N TYR A 254 -7.74 4.00 16.75
CA TYR A 254 -6.65 4.63 17.54
C TYR A 254 -7.20 5.50 18.66
N ARG A 255 -8.28 6.26 18.42
CA ARG A 255 -8.94 7.07 19.45
C ARG A 255 -9.52 6.18 20.55
N TRP A 256 -10.19 5.10 20.16
CA TRP A 256 -10.74 4.15 21.13
C TRP A 256 -9.64 3.52 21.99
N LEU A 257 -8.57 3.00 21.35
CA LEU A 257 -7.43 2.41 22.05
C LEU A 257 -6.81 3.39 23.05
N TYR A 258 -6.55 4.63 22.60
CA TYR A 258 -6.00 5.68 23.44
C TYR A 258 -6.90 6.01 24.64
N SER A 259 -8.21 6.15 24.42
CA SER A 259 -9.19 6.47 25.47
C SER A 259 -9.34 5.37 26.50
N ASN A 260 -9.04 4.13 26.13
CA ASN A 260 -9.14 2.96 27.02
C ASN A 260 -7.78 2.49 27.56
N GLY A 261 -6.75 3.33 27.48
CA GLY A 261 -5.45 3.07 28.10
C GLY A 261 -4.63 1.96 27.43
N VAL A 262 -4.96 1.60 26.18
CA VAL A 262 -4.13 0.70 25.37
C VAL A 262 -2.93 1.47 24.85
N GLU A 263 -1.71 1.00 25.09
CA GLU A 263 -0.48 1.74 24.81
C GLU A 263 -0.22 1.93 23.31
N LEU A 264 -0.07 3.18 22.95
CA LEU A 264 0.27 3.63 21.61
C LEU A 264 1.49 4.56 21.66
N GLU A 265 2.19 4.70 20.54
CA GLU A 265 3.21 5.73 20.37
C GLU A 265 3.01 6.51 19.07
N ALA A 266 3.40 7.77 19.05
CA ALA A 266 3.45 8.56 17.82
C ALA A 266 4.52 7.99 16.88
N LYS A 267 4.20 7.87 15.60
CA LYS A 267 5.09 7.29 14.59
C LYS A 267 5.32 8.25 13.43
N GLY A 268 6.58 8.40 13.00
CA GLY A 268 6.93 9.17 11.82
C GLY A 268 6.21 8.68 10.55
N ILE A 269 5.88 9.63 9.69
CA ILE A 269 5.20 9.44 8.41
C ILE A 269 5.96 10.14 7.30
N ALA A 270 5.47 10.07 6.08
CA ALA A 270 5.90 10.97 5.02
C ALA A 270 4.67 11.56 4.34
N VAL A 271 4.73 12.83 3.99
CA VAL A 271 3.62 13.57 3.39
C VAL A 271 4.07 14.41 2.21
N GLY A 272 3.17 14.63 1.27
CA GLY A 272 3.46 15.43 0.08
C GLY A 272 2.31 15.41 -0.91
N VAL A 273 2.62 15.13 -2.17
CA VAL A 273 1.68 15.18 -3.29
C VAL A 273 1.79 13.96 -4.16
N ARG A 274 0.77 13.67 -4.96
CA ARG A 274 0.93 12.82 -6.17
C ARG A 274 1.45 13.67 -7.30
N LEU A 275 2.55 13.23 -7.88
CA LEU A 275 3.13 13.82 -9.09
C LEU A 275 2.80 12.92 -10.26
N GLU A 276 2.10 13.46 -11.24
CA GLU A 276 1.68 12.75 -12.45
C GLU A 276 2.40 13.29 -13.67
N HIS A 277 2.93 12.39 -14.50
CA HIS A 277 3.61 12.68 -15.76
C HIS A 277 2.94 11.92 -16.92
N PRO A 278 3.10 12.39 -18.18
CA PRO A 278 2.87 11.53 -19.33
C PRO A 278 3.76 10.27 -19.26
N SER A 279 3.15 9.08 -19.41
CA SER A 279 3.89 7.80 -19.33
C SER A 279 5.00 7.70 -20.38
N MET A 280 4.73 8.20 -21.59
CA MET A 280 5.72 8.25 -22.68
C MET A 280 6.98 9.03 -22.27
N LEU A 281 6.83 10.15 -21.57
CA LEU A 281 7.98 10.94 -21.10
C LEU A 281 8.84 10.14 -20.11
N ILE A 282 8.19 9.44 -19.17
CA ILE A 282 8.93 8.60 -18.21
C ILE A 282 9.62 7.43 -18.93
N ASP A 283 8.95 6.80 -19.90
CA ASP A 283 9.57 5.76 -20.72
C ASP A 283 10.79 6.28 -21.49
N GLN A 284 10.70 7.48 -22.08
CA GLN A 284 11.82 8.11 -22.80
C GLN A 284 13.01 8.38 -21.88
N ILE A 285 12.76 8.90 -20.68
CA ILE A 285 13.78 9.23 -19.70
C ILE A 285 14.46 7.95 -19.20
N GLN A 286 13.68 6.97 -18.75
CA GLN A 286 14.22 5.78 -18.08
C GLN A 286 14.85 4.77 -19.05
N TYR A 287 14.33 4.70 -20.28
CA TYR A 287 14.87 3.80 -21.31
C TYR A 287 15.83 4.51 -22.29
N HIS A 288 16.13 5.79 -22.07
CA HIS A 288 17.06 6.56 -22.88
C HIS A 288 16.73 6.53 -24.39
N ASN A 289 15.44 6.45 -24.73
CA ASN A 289 14.96 6.26 -26.10
C ASN A 289 13.81 7.24 -26.41
N LYS A 290 13.98 8.08 -27.43
CA LYS A 290 12.97 9.04 -27.89
C LYS A 290 11.65 8.38 -28.32
N ALA A 291 11.69 7.12 -28.75
CA ALA A 291 10.49 6.32 -29.10
C ALA A 291 9.81 5.69 -27.87
N GLY A 292 10.33 5.92 -26.66
CA GLY A 292 9.81 5.30 -25.41
C GLY A 292 10.19 3.82 -25.29
N ARG A 293 9.32 3.05 -24.63
CA ARG A 293 9.58 1.65 -24.24
C ARG A 293 9.53 0.63 -25.40
N GLY A 294 8.93 1.00 -26.53
CA GLY A 294 8.73 0.07 -27.65
C GLY A 294 7.78 -1.09 -27.31
N LYS A 295 7.95 -2.23 -28.00
CA LYS A 295 7.03 -3.38 -27.94
C LYS A 295 7.31 -4.33 -26.76
N TYR A 296 8.55 -4.42 -26.30
CA TYR A 296 9.01 -5.52 -25.43
C TYR A 296 9.34 -5.10 -23.99
N LEU A 297 9.32 -3.81 -23.69
CA LEU A 297 9.55 -3.30 -22.36
C LEU A 297 8.22 -2.90 -21.68
N PRO A 298 8.08 -3.11 -20.36
CA PRO A 298 6.94 -2.61 -19.61
C PRO A 298 6.99 -1.09 -19.47
N ALA A 299 5.93 -0.47 -18.94
CA ALA A 299 5.98 0.92 -18.51
C ALA A 299 7.11 1.15 -17.52
N ALA A 300 7.87 2.21 -17.73
CA ALA A 300 9.10 2.47 -16.98
C ALA A 300 8.81 2.87 -15.53
N GLU A 301 9.62 2.36 -14.62
CA GLU A 301 9.61 2.72 -13.20
C GLU A 301 10.76 3.67 -12.89
N TYR A 302 10.55 4.53 -11.88
CA TYR A 302 11.61 5.33 -11.28
C TYR A 302 11.56 5.27 -9.76
N SER A 303 12.70 5.50 -9.14
CA SER A 303 12.82 5.64 -7.69
C SER A 303 13.81 6.75 -7.39
N PHE A 304 13.35 7.81 -6.73
CA PHE A 304 14.15 8.94 -6.32
C PHE A 304 14.24 9.04 -4.81
N VAL A 305 15.39 9.45 -4.31
CA VAL A 305 15.59 9.80 -2.91
C VAL A 305 16.71 10.85 -2.82
N GLN A 306 16.48 11.92 -2.07
CA GLN A 306 17.45 12.94 -1.75
C GLN A 306 17.30 13.35 -0.29
N GLN A 307 18.40 13.76 0.33
CA GLN A 307 18.36 14.42 1.62
C GLN A 307 18.27 15.93 1.39
N VAL A 308 17.26 16.56 1.95
CA VAL A 308 17.01 18.00 1.85
C VAL A 308 16.76 18.57 3.23
N ASP A 309 17.61 19.47 3.67
CA ASP A 309 17.51 20.11 4.98
C ASP A 309 17.26 19.11 6.13
N GLY A 310 18.05 18.02 6.16
CA GLY A 310 18.03 17.01 7.21
C GLY A 310 16.85 16.03 7.16
N ARG A 311 16.04 16.03 6.10
CA ARG A 311 14.92 15.08 5.90
C ARG A 311 14.97 14.44 4.53
N GLY A 312 14.51 13.18 4.46
CA GLY A 312 14.36 12.47 3.20
C GLY A 312 13.24 13.07 2.36
N VAL A 313 13.54 13.37 1.08
CA VAL A 313 12.53 13.66 0.05
C VAL A 313 12.63 12.54 -0.98
N TYR A 314 11.52 11.84 -1.23
CA TYR A 314 11.58 10.64 -2.06
C TYR A 314 10.28 10.33 -2.81
N SER A 315 10.43 9.50 -3.86
CA SER A 315 9.29 8.92 -4.55
C SER A 315 8.72 7.74 -3.75
N PHE A 316 7.41 7.75 -3.57
CA PHE A 316 6.68 6.72 -2.84
C PHE A 316 5.63 6.08 -3.73
N CYS A 317 5.53 4.75 -3.70
CA CYS A 317 4.50 4.00 -4.44
C CYS A 317 4.30 4.51 -5.88
N MET A 318 5.38 4.52 -6.68
CA MET A 318 5.32 4.89 -8.10
C MET A 318 4.44 3.89 -8.86
N CYS A 319 3.46 4.39 -9.62
CA CYS A 319 2.47 3.65 -10.39
C CYS A 319 2.69 3.90 -11.90
N PRO A 320 3.53 3.09 -12.57
CA PRO A 320 3.80 3.24 -13.99
C PRO A 320 2.57 2.87 -14.81
N GLY A 321 2.29 3.63 -15.88
CA GLY A 321 1.12 3.41 -16.72
C GLY A 321 -0.18 3.29 -15.92
N GLY A 322 -0.34 4.15 -14.92
CA GLY A 322 -1.43 4.12 -13.95
C GLY A 322 -2.25 5.40 -13.90
N PHE A 323 -2.97 5.61 -12.84
CA PHE A 323 -3.79 6.80 -12.61
C PHE A 323 -3.85 7.17 -11.13
N VAL A 324 -4.15 8.45 -10.88
CA VAL A 324 -4.36 8.99 -9.54
C VAL A 324 -5.81 8.81 -9.14
N VAL A 325 -6.04 8.42 -7.88
CA VAL A 325 -7.38 8.12 -7.35
C VAL A 325 -7.65 8.88 -6.07
N PRO A 326 -8.94 9.23 -5.79
CA PRO A 326 -9.35 9.80 -4.53
C PRO A 326 -9.35 8.71 -3.44
N ALA A 327 -8.58 8.91 -2.37
CA ALA A 327 -8.39 7.92 -1.31
C ALA A 327 -8.85 8.41 0.08
N ALA A 328 -9.72 9.43 0.13
CA ALA A 328 -10.32 9.89 1.36
C ALA A 328 -11.16 8.80 2.03
N SER A 329 -11.12 8.75 3.35
CA SER A 329 -11.94 7.83 4.16
C SER A 329 -13.03 8.54 4.98
N GLY A 330 -13.19 9.83 4.78
CA GLY A 330 -14.21 10.65 5.42
C GLY A 330 -14.66 11.83 4.55
N PRO A 331 -15.80 12.45 4.86
CA PRO A 331 -16.46 13.42 3.99
C PRO A 331 -15.69 14.74 3.81
N HIS A 332 -14.99 15.20 4.84
CA HIS A 332 -14.31 16.50 4.83
C HIS A 332 -12.80 16.38 4.65
N GLN A 333 -12.39 15.46 3.78
CA GLN A 333 -10.99 15.15 3.53
C GLN A 333 -10.73 15.02 2.04
N ILE A 334 -9.54 15.42 1.59
CA ILE A 334 -8.95 14.97 0.33
C ILE A 334 -7.67 14.22 0.64
N VAL A 335 -7.59 13.03 0.12
CA VAL A 335 -6.38 12.21 0.06
C VAL A 335 -6.28 11.66 -1.35
N VAL A 336 -5.10 11.71 -1.93
CA VAL A 336 -4.84 11.13 -3.23
C VAL A 336 -3.88 9.95 -3.13
N ASN A 337 -4.09 8.94 -3.96
CA ASN A 337 -3.21 7.80 -4.10
C ASN A 337 -3.09 7.42 -5.57
N GLY A 338 -2.30 6.40 -5.89
CA GLY A 338 -2.15 5.90 -7.25
C GLY A 338 -2.45 4.41 -7.35
N MET A 339 -2.88 4.01 -8.53
CA MET A 339 -3.03 2.61 -8.89
C MET A 339 -2.67 2.37 -10.36
N SER A 340 -2.37 1.11 -10.72
CA SER A 340 -2.12 0.72 -12.11
C SER A 340 -2.88 -0.56 -12.44
N PRO A 341 -3.39 -0.69 -13.68
CA PRO A 341 -3.87 -1.97 -14.19
C PRO A 341 -2.70 -2.93 -14.41
N SER A 342 -2.99 -4.21 -14.53
CA SER A 342 -1.97 -5.25 -14.69
C SER A 342 -1.07 -5.07 -15.93
N ASN A 343 -1.61 -4.45 -16.99
CA ASN A 343 -0.87 -4.15 -18.21
C ASN A 343 -0.10 -2.82 -18.16
N ARG A 344 -0.33 -1.97 -17.13
CA ARG A 344 0.31 -0.66 -16.97
C ARG A 344 0.27 0.18 -18.25
N GLY A 345 -0.90 0.19 -18.89
CA GLY A 345 -1.09 0.68 -20.26
C GLY A 345 -1.73 2.06 -20.39
N THR A 346 -1.91 2.81 -19.30
CA THR A 346 -2.47 4.16 -19.39
C THR A 346 -1.45 5.16 -19.94
N ARG A 347 -1.93 6.33 -20.36
CA ARG A 347 -1.05 7.40 -20.85
C ARG A 347 -0.34 8.20 -19.75
N TRP A 348 -0.58 7.90 -18.48
CA TRP A 348 0.04 8.55 -17.33
C TRP A 348 0.87 7.58 -16.49
N SER A 349 1.82 8.15 -15.78
CA SER A 349 2.58 7.51 -14.71
C SER A 349 2.61 8.45 -13.52
N ASN A 350 2.42 7.96 -12.32
CA ASN A 350 2.38 8.81 -11.13
C ASN A 350 3.16 8.21 -9.95
N SER A 351 3.54 9.08 -9.03
CA SER A 351 4.20 8.69 -7.78
C SER A 351 3.84 9.66 -6.66
N GLY A 352 3.69 9.17 -5.45
CA GLY A 352 3.80 10.02 -4.27
C GLY A 352 5.19 10.66 -4.24
N MET A 353 5.26 11.96 -4.05
CA MET A 353 6.49 12.71 -3.81
C MET A 353 6.37 13.31 -2.43
N VAL A 354 7.14 12.78 -1.49
CA VAL A 354 6.88 12.98 -0.07
C VAL A 354 8.12 13.39 0.69
N VAL A 355 7.90 14.08 1.79
CA VAL A 355 8.91 14.52 2.76
C VAL A 355 8.74 13.71 4.03
N GLU A 356 9.84 13.15 4.54
CA GLU A 356 9.88 12.49 5.84
C GLU A 356 9.51 13.49 6.94
N LEU A 357 8.57 13.10 7.79
CA LEU A 357 8.20 13.80 9.02
C LEU A 357 8.37 12.88 10.21
N ARG A 358 9.01 13.39 11.24
CA ARG A 358 9.16 12.74 12.54
C ARG A 358 8.27 13.41 13.58
N PRO A 359 7.89 12.73 14.66
CA PRO A 359 7.08 13.35 15.71
C PRO A 359 7.65 14.66 16.24
N GLU A 360 8.96 14.76 16.46
CA GLU A 360 9.63 15.96 16.93
C GLU A 360 9.53 17.17 16.00
N ASP A 361 9.31 16.95 14.70
CA ASP A 361 9.15 18.03 13.72
C ASP A 361 7.87 18.84 13.94
N LEU A 362 6.88 18.28 14.65
CA LEU A 362 5.64 18.98 15.00
C LEU A 362 5.87 20.23 15.87
N ASN A 363 7.03 20.34 16.49
CA ASN A 363 7.45 21.54 17.24
C ASN A 363 8.04 22.63 16.31
N ASP A 364 8.27 22.34 15.03
CA ASP A 364 8.75 23.32 14.06
C ASP A 364 7.61 24.22 13.58
N PRO A 365 7.69 25.56 13.82
CA PRO A 365 6.62 26.48 13.43
C PRO A 365 6.35 26.50 11.93
N THR A 366 7.28 26.05 11.10
CA THR A 366 7.10 25.97 9.63
C THR A 366 6.21 24.80 9.19
N LEU A 367 5.84 23.89 10.11
CA LEU A 367 4.81 22.86 9.92
C LEU A 367 3.38 23.33 10.21
N ASN A 368 3.22 24.50 10.82
CA ASN A 368 1.90 25.00 11.16
C ASN A 368 1.05 25.23 9.90
N LEU A 369 -0.19 24.76 9.97
CA LEU A 369 -1.25 25.03 9.00
C LEU A 369 -2.00 26.29 9.46
N THR A 370 -1.79 27.39 8.77
CA THR A 370 -2.47 28.66 9.10
C THR A 370 -3.95 28.62 8.70
N GLY A 371 -4.82 29.00 9.63
CA GLY A 371 -6.24 29.28 9.36
C GLY A 371 -7.16 28.08 9.19
N SER A 372 -6.76 26.89 9.65
CA SER A 372 -7.62 25.71 9.63
C SER A 372 -8.17 25.42 11.03
N GLU A 373 -9.42 25.81 11.28
CA GLU A 373 -10.15 25.32 12.45
C GLU A 373 -10.90 24.04 12.07
N PRO A 374 -10.99 23.05 12.99
CA PRO A 374 -11.77 21.83 12.73
C PRO A 374 -13.25 22.16 12.46
N PHE A 375 -13.88 21.38 11.59
CA PHE A 375 -15.32 21.48 11.41
C PHE A 375 -16.06 20.89 12.61
N PRO A 376 -17.16 21.51 13.07
CA PRO A 376 -17.96 20.98 14.17
C PRO A 376 -18.35 19.50 13.96
N GLY A 377 -18.06 18.67 14.95
CA GLY A 377 -18.33 17.23 14.89
C GLY A 377 -17.40 16.42 13.97
N SER A 378 -16.37 17.04 13.40
CA SER A 378 -15.39 16.33 12.56
C SER A 378 -14.54 15.34 13.36
N ALA A 379 -13.92 14.40 12.66
CA ALA A 379 -12.99 13.47 13.29
C ALA A 379 -11.75 14.19 13.86
N GLU A 380 -11.36 15.31 13.27
CA GLU A 380 -10.27 16.15 13.75
C GLU A 380 -10.63 16.84 15.06
N GLU A 381 -11.83 17.49 15.14
CA GLU A 381 -12.34 18.12 16.36
C GLU A 381 -12.38 17.12 17.53
N LYS A 382 -12.93 15.92 17.30
CA LYS A 382 -12.94 14.84 18.29
C LYS A 382 -11.54 14.44 18.75
N THR A 383 -10.57 14.48 17.87
CA THR A 383 -9.17 14.18 18.22
C THR A 383 -8.58 15.31 19.06
N GLU A 384 -8.85 16.58 18.74
CA GLU A 384 -8.40 17.73 19.53
C GLU A 384 -9.02 17.73 20.93
N GLU A 385 -10.34 17.49 21.02
CA GLU A 385 -11.05 17.35 22.30
C GLU A 385 -10.43 16.22 23.17
N LEU A 386 -10.13 15.07 22.56
CA LEU A 386 -9.54 13.95 23.25
C LEU A 386 -8.13 14.27 23.77
N ILE A 387 -7.32 14.97 22.96
CA ILE A 387 -6.00 15.44 23.36
C ILE A 387 -6.11 16.43 24.54
N ALA A 388 -7.01 17.40 24.46
CA ALA A 388 -7.22 18.38 25.51
C ALA A 388 -7.70 17.74 26.83
N LYS A 389 -8.58 16.74 26.76
CA LYS A 389 -9.14 16.04 27.93
C LYS A 389 -8.07 15.26 28.71
N ASN A 390 -7.03 14.75 28.04
CA ASN A 390 -6.01 13.92 28.69
C ASN A 390 -4.86 14.72 29.34
N GLY A 391 -4.95 16.05 29.39
CA GLY A 391 -4.09 16.93 30.18
C GLY A 391 -2.87 17.48 29.45
N ALA A 392 -2.15 18.36 30.12
CA ALA A 392 -0.96 19.00 29.59
C ALA A 392 0.20 18.00 29.47
N LEU A 393 0.86 18.01 28.33
CA LEU A 393 2.10 17.27 28.10
C LEU A 393 3.25 17.91 28.89
N LYS A 394 4.25 17.11 29.24
CA LYS A 394 5.52 17.63 29.73
C LYS A 394 6.22 18.42 28.63
N GLU A 395 7.06 19.37 29.00
CA GLU A 395 7.84 20.16 28.07
C GLU A 395 8.65 19.23 27.13
N GLY A 396 8.48 19.39 25.82
CA GLY A 396 9.11 18.57 24.78
C GLY A 396 8.46 17.21 24.50
N GLU A 397 7.41 16.83 25.21
CA GLU A 397 6.67 15.59 24.97
C GLU A 397 5.69 15.76 23.80
N ILE A 398 5.68 14.80 22.87
CA ILE A 398 4.75 14.77 21.72
C ILE A 398 3.57 13.88 22.05
N HIS A 399 2.36 14.42 21.92
CA HIS A 399 1.16 13.63 22.15
C HIS A 399 1.05 12.45 21.18
N THR A 400 0.67 11.29 21.71
CA THR A 400 0.58 10.02 20.95
C THR A 400 -0.22 10.13 19.64
N LEU A 401 -1.30 10.91 19.61
CA LEU A 401 -2.16 11.11 18.44
C LEU A 401 -1.77 12.34 17.60
N ALA A 402 -0.72 13.07 17.94
CA ALA A 402 -0.38 14.34 17.30
C ALA A 402 -0.08 14.19 15.79
N MET A 403 0.63 13.13 15.39
CA MET A 403 0.90 12.84 13.98
C MET A 403 -0.39 12.52 13.20
N MET A 404 -1.34 11.81 13.82
CA MET A 404 -2.64 11.53 13.24
C MET A 404 -3.46 12.83 13.08
N ARG A 405 -3.48 13.68 14.10
CA ARG A 405 -4.12 15.00 14.04
C ARG A 405 -3.53 15.87 12.93
N PHE A 406 -2.20 15.87 12.78
CA PHE A 406 -1.54 16.60 11.69
C PHE A 406 -2.01 16.12 10.30
N GLN A 407 -2.12 14.80 10.09
CA GLN A 407 -2.67 14.26 8.84
C GLN A 407 -4.11 14.74 8.61
N GLU A 408 -4.97 14.64 9.62
CA GLU A 408 -6.38 15.04 9.54
C GLU A 408 -6.51 16.52 9.15
N LYS A 409 -5.73 17.37 9.79
CA LYS A 409 -5.71 18.80 9.54
C LYS A 409 -5.25 19.16 8.13
N LEU A 410 -4.20 18.51 7.65
CA LEU A 410 -3.71 18.69 6.29
C LEU A 410 -4.70 18.20 5.23
N GLU A 411 -5.34 17.05 5.46
CA GLU A 411 -6.38 16.48 4.58
C GLU A 411 -7.64 17.38 4.53
N GLN A 412 -8.02 17.95 5.64
CA GLN A 412 -9.13 18.91 5.74
C GLN A 412 -8.81 20.23 5.04
N THR A 413 -7.62 20.79 5.28
CA THR A 413 -7.16 22.00 4.57
C THR A 413 -7.16 21.76 3.05
N CYS A 414 -6.69 20.60 2.62
CA CYS A 414 -6.73 20.22 1.22
C CYS A 414 -8.16 20.17 0.66
N TRP A 415 -9.12 19.65 1.41
CA TRP A 415 -10.53 19.64 1.02
C TRP A 415 -11.12 21.05 0.91
N GLN A 416 -10.77 21.96 1.81
CA GLN A 416 -11.17 23.37 1.72
C GLN A 416 -10.61 24.01 0.44
N GLN A 417 -9.35 23.76 0.12
CA GLN A 417 -8.69 24.22 -1.12
C GLN A 417 -9.25 23.55 -2.38
N GLY A 418 -9.88 22.39 -2.25
CA GLY A 418 -10.57 21.63 -3.30
C GLY A 418 -12.05 22.01 -3.46
N ASN A 419 -12.45 23.24 -3.09
CA ASN A 419 -13.81 23.74 -3.18
C ASN A 419 -14.82 22.94 -2.33
N MET A 420 -14.38 22.37 -1.21
CA MET A 420 -15.18 21.52 -0.32
C MET A 420 -15.84 20.32 -1.06
N ARG A 421 -15.11 19.77 -2.03
CA ARG A 421 -15.48 18.61 -2.84
C ARG A 421 -14.28 17.65 -2.92
N GLN A 422 -14.42 16.60 -3.70
CA GLN A 422 -13.30 15.69 -4.01
C GLN A 422 -12.46 16.16 -5.23
N THR A 423 -12.68 17.39 -5.73
CA THR A 423 -11.77 18.04 -6.69
C THR A 423 -10.45 18.35 -6.00
N ALA A 424 -9.35 17.82 -6.50
CA ALA A 424 -8.06 17.96 -5.82
C ALA A 424 -7.35 19.27 -6.21
N PRO A 425 -6.81 20.01 -5.21
CA PRO A 425 -5.91 21.13 -5.46
C PRO A 425 -4.67 20.66 -6.22
N ALA A 426 -4.31 21.39 -7.27
CA ALA A 426 -3.22 20.99 -8.15
C ALA A 426 -2.40 22.18 -8.65
N GLN A 427 -1.16 21.91 -9.02
CA GLN A 427 -0.22 22.90 -9.55
C GLN A 427 0.76 22.23 -10.51
N ARG A 428 1.19 22.93 -11.58
CA ARG A 428 2.29 22.45 -12.42
C ARG A 428 3.57 22.33 -11.61
N MET A 429 4.33 21.28 -11.82
CA MET A 429 5.58 21.02 -11.12
C MET A 429 6.58 22.18 -11.23
N VAL A 430 6.74 22.76 -12.43
CA VAL A 430 7.66 23.90 -12.68
C VAL A 430 7.15 25.17 -12.00
N ASP A 431 5.86 25.45 -12.03
CA ASP A 431 5.28 26.62 -11.38
C ASP A 431 5.43 26.54 -9.85
N PHE A 432 5.22 25.37 -9.28
CA PHE A 432 5.47 25.12 -7.86
C PHE A 432 6.91 25.44 -7.46
N THR A 433 7.91 24.95 -8.23
CA THR A 433 9.31 25.21 -7.93
C THR A 433 9.71 26.68 -8.10
N ARG A 434 8.94 27.44 -8.90
CA ARG A 434 9.11 28.88 -9.13
C ARG A 434 8.22 29.75 -8.23
N LYS A 435 7.43 29.13 -7.34
CA LYS A 435 6.47 29.82 -6.46
C LYS A 435 5.46 30.67 -7.25
N LYS A 436 4.93 30.14 -8.38
CA LYS A 436 3.97 30.80 -9.26
C LYS A 436 2.67 30.00 -9.30
N LEU A 437 1.53 30.69 -9.38
CA LEU A 437 0.24 30.04 -9.64
C LEU A 437 0.20 29.49 -11.06
N SER A 438 -0.33 28.29 -11.23
CA SER A 438 -0.62 27.72 -12.55
C SER A 438 -1.98 28.23 -13.03
N TYR A 439 -2.01 28.96 -14.15
CA TYR A 439 -3.25 29.45 -14.73
C TYR A 439 -4.03 28.35 -15.48
N ASP A 440 -3.33 27.34 -15.96
CA ASP A 440 -3.85 26.14 -16.59
C ASP A 440 -3.13 24.91 -16.05
N LEU A 441 -3.77 23.76 -16.14
CA LEU A 441 -3.21 22.48 -15.70
C LEU A 441 -3.12 21.51 -16.87
N PRO A 442 -2.11 20.61 -16.90
CA PRO A 442 -2.09 19.50 -17.84
C PRO A 442 -3.32 18.59 -17.65
N ASP A 443 -3.66 17.84 -18.69
CA ASP A 443 -4.59 16.71 -18.55
C ASP A 443 -4.12 15.76 -17.44
N SER A 444 -5.06 15.22 -16.69
CA SER A 444 -4.81 14.32 -15.57
C SER A 444 -5.72 13.11 -15.58
N SER A 445 -5.26 12.04 -14.96
CA SER A 445 -6.04 10.84 -14.73
C SER A 445 -7.00 10.94 -13.54
N TYR A 446 -6.90 11.99 -12.72
CA TYR A 446 -7.71 12.14 -11.51
C TYR A 446 -9.18 12.45 -11.84
N SER A 447 -10.03 11.44 -11.74
CA SER A 447 -11.42 11.49 -12.24
C SER A 447 -12.34 12.48 -11.54
N PRO A 448 -12.20 12.82 -10.22
CA PRO A 448 -13.04 13.85 -9.62
C PRO A 448 -12.76 15.28 -10.13
N GLY A 449 -11.67 15.47 -10.87
CA GLY A 449 -11.25 16.76 -11.41
C GLY A 449 -10.24 17.50 -10.54
N LEU A 450 -9.53 18.43 -11.16
CA LEU A 450 -8.51 19.25 -10.52
C LEU A 450 -8.96 20.70 -10.43
N VAL A 451 -8.45 21.39 -9.41
CA VAL A 451 -8.58 22.85 -9.27
C VAL A 451 -7.19 23.46 -9.11
N SER A 452 -6.88 24.49 -9.92
CA SER A 452 -5.62 25.21 -9.77
C SER A 452 -5.55 25.86 -8.39
N SER A 453 -4.48 25.57 -7.66
CA SER A 453 -4.27 26.05 -6.31
C SER A 453 -2.78 26.27 -6.03
N PRO A 454 -2.40 27.33 -5.31
CA PRO A 454 -1.01 27.64 -5.02
C PRO A 454 -0.48 26.74 -3.89
N LEU A 455 -0.19 25.46 -4.20
CA LEU A 455 0.30 24.47 -3.23
C LEU A 455 1.53 24.97 -2.46
N HIS A 456 2.42 25.70 -3.14
CA HIS A 456 3.62 26.29 -2.54
C HIS A 456 3.32 27.34 -1.45
N PHE A 457 2.08 27.82 -1.38
CA PHE A 457 1.66 28.87 -0.44
C PHE A 457 0.95 28.29 0.78
N TRP A 458 -0.05 27.40 0.59
CA TRP A 458 -0.86 26.93 1.71
C TRP A 458 -0.34 25.62 2.34
N MET A 459 0.44 24.82 1.62
CA MET A 459 1.11 23.67 2.25
C MET A 459 2.12 24.16 3.28
N PRO A 460 2.30 23.46 4.41
CA PRO A 460 3.32 23.80 5.38
C PRO A 460 4.67 24.07 4.73
N GLN A 461 5.31 25.17 5.12
CA GLN A 461 6.59 25.59 4.52
C GLN A 461 7.66 24.52 4.65
N PHE A 462 7.69 23.80 5.78
CA PHE A 462 8.55 22.65 6.00
C PHE A 462 8.48 21.62 4.86
N ILE A 463 7.26 21.34 4.36
CA ILE A 463 7.02 20.37 3.30
C ILE A 463 7.27 20.99 1.93
N SER A 464 6.68 22.15 1.66
CA SER A 464 6.69 22.76 0.32
C SER A 464 8.09 23.15 -0.14
N GLU A 465 8.94 23.69 0.75
CA GLU A 465 10.31 24.04 0.40
C GLU A 465 11.19 22.81 0.16
N ARG A 466 11.05 21.75 0.97
CA ARG A 466 11.79 20.51 0.77
C ARG A 466 11.37 19.80 -0.51
N LEU A 467 10.09 19.76 -0.84
CA LEU A 467 9.60 19.24 -2.14
C LEU A 467 10.18 20.04 -3.31
N SER A 468 10.14 21.38 -3.23
CA SER A 468 10.66 22.25 -4.28
C SER A 468 12.16 22.00 -4.55
N LYS A 469 12.98 21.96 -3.50
CA LYS A 469 14.41 21.62 -3.60
C LYS A 469 14.63 20.20 -4.12
N GLY A 470 13.83 19.24 -3.62
CA GLY A 470 13.86 17.84 -4.06
C GLY A 470 13.59 17.71 -5.56
N PHE A 471 12.58 18.37 -6.09
CA PHE A 471 12.25 18.36 -7.52
C PHE A 471 13.38 18.93 -8.38
N GLN A 472 14.02 20.01 -7.93
CA GLN A 472 15.18 20.56 -8.64
C GLN A 472 16.36 19.57 -8.68
N LEU A 473 16.60 18.85 -7.56
CA LEU A 473 17.63 17.82 -7.50
C LEU A 473 17.28 16.61 -8.38
N PHE A 474 16.02 16.15 -8.38
CA PHE A 474 15.57 15.07 -9.26
C PHE A 474 15.69 15.44 -10.73
N GLY A 475 15.36 16.69 -11.10
CA GLY A 475 15.54 17.20 -12.46
C GLY A 475 16.99 17.25 -12.92
N LYS A 476 17.95 17.47 -11.99
CA LYS A 476 19.39 17.40 -12.28
C LYS A 476 19.86 15.95 -12.47
N CYS A 477 19.36 15.02 -11.65
CA CYS A 477 19.73 13.60 -11.75
C CYS A 477 19.04 12.89 -12.93
N SER A 478 17.85 13.35 -13.32
CA SER A 478 17.02 12.76 -14.36
C SER A 478 16.52 13.84 -15.30
N HIS A 479 17.30 14.10 -16.34
CA HIS A 479 17.03 15.19 -17.29
C HIS A 479 15.66 15.02 -17.96
N GLY A 480 14.85 16.09 -17.94
CA GLY A 480 13.47 16.10 -18.47
C GLY A 480 12.41 15.75 -17.44
N PHE A 481 12.77 15.27 -16.25
CA PHE A 481 11.81 14.95 -15.20
C PHE A 481 11.10 16.20 -14.63
N LEU A 482 11.83 17.29 -14.41
CA LEU A 482 11.25 18.58 -14.04
C LEU A 482 10.71 19.26 -15.30
N THR A 483 9.39 19.22 -15.49
CA THR A 483 8.73 19.64 -16.72
C THR A 483 7.39 20.35 -16.45
N ASN A 484 6.93 21.14 -17.42
CA ASN A 484 5.61 21.75 -17.43
C ASN A 484 4.47 20.73 -17.67
N ASP A 485 4.78 19.56 -18.21
CA ASP A 485 3.81 18.50 -18.48
C ASP A 485 3.46 17.67 -17.24
N ALA A 486 4.15 17.91 -16.12
CA ALA A 486 3.89 17.26 -14.86
C ALA A 486 2.97 18.09 -13.97
N VAL A 487 1.97 17.43 -13.38
CA VAL A 487 1.04 18.02 -12.42
C VAL A 487 1.19 17.40 -11.04
N MET A 488 1.26 18.27 -10.03
CA MET A 488 1.21 17.93 -8.61
C MET A 488 -0.24 17.98 -8.16
N ILE A 489 -0.68 16.92 -7.51
CA ILE A 489 -2.06 16.75 -7.02
C ILE A 489 -1.99 16.53 -5.50
N ALA A 490 -2.60 17.41 -4.72
CA ALA A 490 -2.57 17.33 -3.26
C ALA A 490 -3.76 16.51 -2.74
N VAL A 491 -3.62 15.81 -1.65
CA VAL A 491 -2.45 15.60 -0.79
C VAL A 491 -2.20 14.09 -0.60
N GLU A 492 -0.97 13.67 -0.61
CA GLU A 492 -0.53 12.31 -0.24
C GLU A 492 -0.08 12.33 1.23
N THR A 493 -0.89 11.79 2.15
CA THR A 493 -0.63 11.81 3.59
C THR A 493 -0.49 10.43 4.19
N ARG A 494 -1.01 9.40 3.50
CA ARG A 494 -1.21 8.08 4.07
C ARG A 494 -0.15 7.07 3.60
N THR A 495 1.11 7.46 3.69
CA THR A 495 2.25 6.60 3.32
C THR A 495 2.54 5.52 4.36
N SER A 496 2.17 5.76 5.60
CA SER A 496 2.30 4.81 6.72
C SER A 496 1.40 5.21 7.89
N SER A 497 1.27 4.32 8.88
CA SER A 497 0.54 4.63 10.11
C SER A 497 1.17 5.79 10.87
N PRO A 498 0.38 6.79 11.32
CA PRO A 498 0.86 7.87 12.18
C PRO A 498 1.01 7.46 13.65
N VAL A 499 0.57 6.25 13.98
CA VAL A 499 0.56 5.69 15.33
C VAL A 499 1.10 4.26 15.26
N ARG A 500 1.81 3.83 16.31
CA ARG A 500 2.15 2.44 16.53
C ARG A 500 1.40 1.91 17.74
N ILE A 501 0.79 0.73 17.60
CA ILE A 501 0.21 -0.01 18.71
C ILE A 501 1.32 -0.89 19.27
N ILE A 502 1.75 -0.63 20.51
CA ILE A 502 2.96 -1.25 21.07
C ILE A 502 2.71 -2.72 21.34
N ARG A 503 3.58 -3.58 20.82
CA ARG A 503 3.53 -5.03 21.04
C ARG A 503 4.91 -5.59 21.41
N ASP A 504 4.92 -6.67 22.14
CA ASP A 504 6.11 -7.45 22.42
C ASP A 504 6.65 -8.11 21.12
N ASN A 505 7.95 -8.14 20.94
CA ASN A 505 8.58 -8.61 19.69
C ASN A 505 8.59 -10.14 19.54
N GLU A 506 8.49 -10.89 20.63
CA GLU A 506 8.53 -12.35 20.67
C GLU A 506 7.11 -12.93 20.61
N THR A 507 6.25 -12.49 21.52
CA THR A 507 4.87 -12.97 21.63
C THR A 507 3.92 -12.30 20.65
N LEU A 508 4.29 -11.16 20.09
CA LEU A 508 3.47 -10.27 19.23
C LEU A 508 2.17 -9.81 19.91
N GLN A 509 1.98 -10.06 21.20
CA GLN A 509 0.87 -9.53 21.96
C GLN A 509 1.12 -8.06 22.32
N HIS A 510 0.05 -7.32 22.50
CA HIS A 510 0.14 -5.99 23.11
C HIS A 510 0.82 -6.09 24.50
N VAL A 511 1.69 -5.12 24.82
CA VAL A 511 2.58 -5.19 26.02
C VAL A 511 1.83 -5.27 27.35
N ARG A 512 0.57 -4.81 27.44
CA ARG A 512 -0.26 -4.86 28.64
C ARG A 512 -1.54 -5.68 28.49
N VAL A 513 -2.02 -5.92 27.26
CA VAL A 513 -3.29 -6.59 27.02
C VAL A 513 -3.00 -7.94 26.37
N ARG A 514 -3.06 -8.99 27.16
CA ARG A 514 -2.86 -10.36 26.68
C ARG A 514 -3.97 -10.78 25.73
N GLY A 515 -3.65 -11.62 24.74
CA GLY A 515 -4.62 -12.08 23.73
C GLY A 515 -4.95 -11.05 22.66
N LEU A 516 -4.38 -9.82 22.72
CA LEU A 516 -4.48 -8.81 21.66
C LEU A 516 -3.20 -8.83 20.82
N PHE A 517 -3.34 -9.06 19.50
CA PHE A 517 -2.23 -9.13 18.53
C PHE A 517 -2.32 -7.97 17.53
N PRO A 518 -1.68 -6.82 17.81
CA PRO A 518 -1.61 -5.72 16.85
C PRO A 518 -0.90 -6.15 15.57
N CYS A 519 -1.55 -6.02 14.41
CA CYS A 519 -1.12 -6.63 13.16
C CYS A 519 -1.02 -5.63 12.01
N GLY A 520 0.00 -5.80 11.21
CA GLY A 520 0.14 -5.19 9.90
C GLY A 520 0.47 -3.71 9.91
N GLU A 521 -0.01 -3.03 8.88
CA GLU A 521 0.30 -1.62 8.63
C GLU A 521 -0.38 -0.69 9.64
N GLY A 522 -1.61 -1.00 10.04
CA GLY A 522 -2.33 -0.22 11.05
C GLY A 522 -1.67 -0.26 12.42
N ALA A 523 -1.08 -1.37 12.79
CA ALA A 523 -0.31 -1.48 14.02
C ALA A 523 1.10 -0.86 13.93
N GLY A 524 1.54 -0.43 12.74
CA GLY A 524 2.83 0.24 12.52
C GLY A 524 4.00 -0.71 12.25
N TYR A 525 3.74 -1.99 11.89
CA TYR A 525 4.77 -3.03 11.69
C TYR A 525 4.95 -3.48 10.24
N ALA A 526 4.10 -3.03 9.33
CA ALA A 526 4.19 -3.30 7.91
C ALA A 526 4.10 -2.01 7.08
N GLY A 527 4.40 -2.08 5.78
CA GLY A 527 4.34 -0.95 4.86
C GLY A 527 4.02 -1.39 3.43
N GLY A 528 3.13 -2.38 3.26
CA GLY A 528 2.68 -2.87 1.97
C GLY A 528 2.10 -4.29 2.04
N ILE A 529 1.53 -4.76 0.94
CA ILE A 529 0.74 -6.00 0.85
C ILE A 529 1.50 -7.21 1.41
N VAL A 530 2.71 -7.47 0.90
CA VAL A 530 3.50 -8.66 1.29
C VAL A 530 3.93 -8.58 2.76
N SER A 531 4.42 -7.43 3.20
CA SER A 531 4.85 -7.28 4.60
C SER A 531 3.68 -7.36 5.59
N ALA A 532 2.49 -6.89 5.19
CA ALA A 532 1.27 -7.03 5.98
C ALA A 532 0.81 -8.50 6.03
N GLY A 533 0.88 -9.21 4.89
CA GLY A 533 0.58 -10.65 4.83
C GLY A 533 1.52 -11.48 5.72
N ILE A 534 2.83 -11.23 5.65
CA ILE A 534 3.82 -11.87 6.53
C ILE A 534 3.51 -11.61 8.01
N ASP A 535 3.20 -10.36 8.35
CA ASP A 535 2.89 -10.00 9.74
C ASP A 535 1.58 -10.65 10.20
N GLY A 536 0.59 -10.79 9.30
CA GLY A 536 -0.65 -11.53 9.54
C GLY A 536 -0.40 -13.00 9.86
N GLU A 537 0.44 -13.70 9.07
CA GLU A 537 0.82 -15.09 9.36
C GLU A 537 1.52 -15.22 10.72
N ARG A 538 2.44 -14.30 11.04
CA ARG A 538 3.14 -14.30 12.34
C ARG A 538 2.18 -14.06 13.53
N CYS A 539 1.25 -13.13 13.39
CA CYS A 539 0.23 -12.90 14.44
C CYS A 539 -0.68 -14.10 14.61
N ALA A 540 -1.01 -14.82 13.53
CA ALA A 540 -1.78 -16.07 13.61
C ALA A 540 -1.01 -17.19 14.33
N GLU A 541 0.29 -17.34 14.05
CA GLU A 541 1.17 -18.27 14.76
C GLU A 541 1.26 -17.93 16.26
N ALA A 542 1.42 -16.65 16.58
CA ALA A 542 1.47 -16.18 17.96
C ALA A 542 0.13 -16.42 18.69
N ALA A 543 -1.00 -16.18 18.03
CA ALA A 543 -2.33 -16.48 18.58
C ALA A 543 -2.54 -17.98 18.81
N ALA A 544 -2.04 -18.83 17.90
CA ALA A 544 -2.08 -20.29 18.06
C ALA A 544 -1.28 -20.74 19.29
N LEU A 545 -0.08 -20.22 19.48
CA LEU A 545 0.73 -20.49 20.68
C LEU A 545 0.05 -20.01 21.96
N TYR A 546 -0.57 -18.83 21.93
CA TYR A 546 -1.30 -18.27 23.08
C TYR A 546 -2.45 -19.18 23.54
N ILE A 547 -3.18 -19.79 22.62
CA ILE A 547 -4.27 -20.71 22.95
C ILE A 547 -3.83 -22.17 23.12
N GLY A 548 -2.50 -22.43 23.15
CA GLY A 548 -1.95 -23.76 23.43
C GLY A 548 -2.08 -24.74 22.25
N LYS A 549 -1.81 -24.29 21.03
CA LYS A 549 -1.69 -25.11 19.82
C LYS A 549 -0.34 -25.03 19.16
#